data_d3a4b969d7dfba8fe3e17de030b53992
#
_entry.id   d3a4b969d7dfba8fe3e17de030b53992
#
_cell.length_a   1.000
_cell.length_b   1.000
_cell.length_c   1.000
_cell.angle_alpha   90.00
_cell.angle_beta   90.00
_cell.angle_gamma   90.00
#
_symmetry.space_group_name_H-M   'P 1'
#
loop_
_entity.id
_entity.type
_entity.pdbx_description
1 polymer ?
#
loop_
_entity_poly.entity_id
_entity_poly.type
_entity_poly.pdbx_seq_one_letter_code
_entity_poly.pdbx_strand_id
1 'polypeptide(L)'
;EKLSDRLLKALEKSALAGGGADPFFGHGVENLLSQPYKDFPHTEELSENLDFTKAIRKVIKEIASEGSVLILGRGASGVLRNDPNALKVGIYCDEEVRIKKYAQRYDISEEESRKKIVEYDEGKKNYYLNVFQKQPLDPSIFNMIFNSELLSEEEIIDDICENAKKYLLKRSNG
;
A
#
# COMPACT_ATOMS: atom_id res chain seq x y z
N GLU A 1 10.90 25.08 -1.97
CA GLU A 1 11.06 23.62 -2.08
C GLU A 1 9.67 22.98 -1.92
N LYS A 2 9.19 22.23 -2.94
CA LYS A 2 7.88 21.59 -2.90
C LYS A 2 7.84 20.55 -1.77
N LEU A 3 6.69 20.38 -1.14
CA LEU A 3 6.50 19.36 -0.08
C LEU A 3 6.85 17.96 -0.59
N SER A 4 6.55 17.68 -1.90
CA SER A 4 6.96 16.46 -2.61
C SER A 4 8.47 16.24 -2.60
N ASP A 5 9.29 17.29 -2.82
CA ASP A 5 10.76 17.19 -2.85
C ASP A 5 11.33 16.87 -1.45
N ARG A 6 10.72 17.42 -0.40
CA ARG A 6 11.10 17.13 1.00
C ARG A 6 10.74 15.71 1.39
N LEU A 7 9.58 15.23 0.97
CA LEU A 7 9.15 13.85 1.18
C LEU A 7 10.03 12.89 0.37
N LEU A 8 10.28 13.13 -0.91
CA LEU A 8 11.19 12.32 -1.72
C LEU A 8 12.60 12.26 -1.11
N LYS A 9 13.17 13.38 -0.68
CA LYS A 9 14.47 13.40 0.02
C LYS A 9 14.45 12.64 1.35
N ALA A 10 13.34 12.70 2.11
CA ALA A 10 13.17 11.92 3.33
C ALA A 10 13.08 10.42 3.02
N LEU A 11 12.40 10.06 1.93
CA LEU A 11 12.27 8.70 1.41
C LEU A 11 13.61 8.14 0.94
N GLU A 12 14.38 8.91 0.16
CA GLU A 12 15.73 8.55 -0.30
C GLU A 12 16.69 8.39 0.88
N LYS A 13 16.63 9.30 1.86
CA LYS A 13 17.48 9.23 3.05
C LYS A 13 17.17 8.03 3.93
N SER A 14 15.92 7.61 4.00
CA SER A 14 15.48 6.41 4.70
C SER A 14 15.92 5.12 3.96
N ALA A 15 15.87 5.11 2.63
CA ALA A 15 16.34 4.00 1.81
C ALA A 15 17.87 3.80 1.94
N LEU A 16 18.64 4.88 2.08
CA LEU A 16 20.09 4.86 2.26
C LEU A 16 20.53 4.46 3.67
N ALA A 17 19.66 4.52 4.66
CA ALA A 17 19.98 4.20 6.06
C ALA A 17 19.99 2.69 6.40
N GLY A 18 19.93 1.80 5.40
CA GLY A 18 20.33 0.40 5.55
C GLY A 18 19.30 -0.53 6.16
N GLY A 19 18.03 -0.25 6.04
CA GLY A 19 16.98 -1.25 6.29
C GLY A 19 16.99 -2.32 5.20
N GLY A 20 17.19 -3.59 5.57
CA GLY A 20 17.22 -4.70 4.63
C GLY A 20 15.98 -4.80 3.76
N ALA A 21 16.18 -5.21 2.50
CA ALA A 21 15.15 -5.22 1.46
C ALA A 21 14.02 -6.18 1.75
N ASP A 22 12.87 -5.69 2.15
CA ASP A 22 11.63 -6.42 2.13
C ASP A 22 10.81 -6.05 0.90
N PRO A 23 10.81 -6.88 -0.17
CA PRO A 23 10.01 -6.60 -1.36
C PRO A 23 8.50 -6.68 -1.09
N PHE A 24 8.08 -7.26 0.06
CA PHE A 24 6.68 -7.34 0.45
C PHE A 24 6.22 -6.07 1.20
N PHE A 25 7.14 -5.41 1.89
CA PHE A 25 6.85 -4.25 2.71
C PHE A 25 7.58 -2.97 2.26
N GLY A 26 8.35 -2.98 1.16
CA GLY A 26 9.08 -1.82 0.63
C GLY A 26 10.14 -1.26 1.58
N HIS A 27 11.26 -0.79 1.10
CA HIS A 27 12.38 -0.39 1.95
C HIS A 27 12.27 0.99 2.54
N GLY A 28 12.64 1.14 3.81
CA GLY A 28 13.06 2.39 4.44
C GLY A 28 12.00 3.47 4.65
N VAL A 29 11.00 3.51 3.78
CA VAL A 29 9.82 4.35 3.93
C VAL A 29 8.86 3.76 4.95
N GLU A 30 8.93 2.47 5.17
CA GLU A 30 8.10 1.75 6.12
C GLU A 30 8.43 2.07 7.55
N ASN A 31 9.68 2.29 7.91
CA ASN A 31 10.01 2.79 9.24
C ASN A 31 9.47 4.20 9.52
N LEU A 32 9.21 5.00 8.48
CA LEU A 32 8.55 6.31 8.65
C LEU A 32 7.02 6.22 8.54
N LEU A 33 6.50 5.17 7.88
CA LEU A 33 5.08 4.95 7.61
C LEU A 33 4.54 3.67 8.26
N SER A 34 5.40 2.78 8.75
CA SER A 34 5.14 1.63 9.60
C SER A 34 5.63 1.83 11.03
N GLN A 35 5.89 3.05 11.43
CA GLN A 35 5.70 3.33 12.85
C GLN A 35 4.38 2.68 13.21
N PRO A 36 4.40 1.72 14.15
CA PRO A 36 3.21 0.93 14.40
C PRO A 36 2.07 1.91 14.64
N TYR A 37 0.93 1.71 13.99
CA TYR A 37 -0.30 2.43 14.27
C TYR A 37 -0.69 2.38 15.76
N LYS A 38 0.11 1.74 16.60
CA LYS A 38 0.08 1.75 18.06
C LYS A 38 0.24 3.13 18.68
N ASP A 39 0.98 3.99 18.01
CA ASP A 39 1.26 5.35 18.47
C ASP A 39 0.39 6.39 17.78
N PHE A 40 -0.82 6.01 17.33
CA PHE A 40 -1.86 7.00 17.07
C PHE A 40 -2.33 7.54 18.41
N PRO A 41 -1.81 8.68 18.84
CA PRO A 41 -2.08 9.20 20.17
C PRO A 41 -3.49 9.76 20.27
N HIS A 42 -4.00 9.66 21.44
CA HIS A 42 -5.29 10.21 21.82
C HIS A 42 -5.29 11.73 21.66
N THR A 43 -6.18 12.23 20.80
CA THR A 43 -6.76 13.59 20.69
C THR A 43 -5.91 14.80 20.34
N GLU A 44 -4.67 14.99 20.81
CA GLU A 44 -3.86 16.17 20.44
C GLU A 44 -2.97 15.94 19.21
N GLU A 45 -2.48 14.73 19.00
CA GLU A 45 -1.70 14.31 17.82
C GLU A 45 -2.57 14.03 16.57
N LEU A 46 -3.90 14.09 16.67
CA LEU A 46 -4.82 13.97 15.54
C LEU A 46 -4.58 15.04 14.46
N SER A 47 -4.10 16.22 14.83
CA SER A 47 -3.84 17.30 13.86
C SER A 47 -2.60 17.02 13.01
N GLU A 48 -1.50 16.56 13.60
CA GLU A 48 -0.27 16.21 12.88
C GLU A 48 -0.48 14.98 11.98
N ASN A 49 -1.21 13.97 12.47
CA ASN A 49 -1.56 12.78 11.70
C ASN A 49 -2.53 13.10 10.53
N LEU A 50 -3.47 14.03 10.72
CA LEU A 50 -4.34 14.52 9.66
C LEU A 50 -3.54 15.24 8.57
N ASP A 51 -2.57 16.06 8.94
CA ASP A 51 -1.73 16.77 7.98
C ASP A 51 -0.77 15.86 7.25
N PHE A 52 -0.24 14.84 7.93
CA PHE A 52 0.55 13.78 7.32
C PHE A 52 -0.27 12.95 6.32
N THR A 53 -1.47 12.52 6.70
CA THR A 53 -2.39 11.80 5.81
C THR A 53 -2.75 12.65 4.58
N LYS A 54 -3.00 13.96 4.76
CA LYS A 54 -3.25 14.88 3.65
C LYS A 54 -2.03 15.00 2.74
N ALA A 55 -0.83 15.08 3.32
CA ALA A 55 0.43 15.15 2.57
C ALA A 55 0.64 13.90 1.70
N ILE A 56 0.47 12.70 2.27
CA ILE A 56 0.56 11.43 1.52
C ILE A 56 -0.46 11.40 0.38
N ARG A 57 -1.72 11.77 0.64
CA ARG A 57 -2.77 11.82 -0.39
C ARG A 57 -2.41 12.77 -1.53
N LYS A 58 -1.79 13.91 -1.21
CA LYS A 58 -1.32 14.87 -2.21
C LYS A 58 -0.22 14.28 -3.08
N VAL A 59 0.80 13.68 -2.45
CA VAL A 59 1.92 13.03 -3.16
C VAL A 59 1.43 11.90 -4.06
N ILE A 60 0.54 11.01 -3.57
CA ILE A 60 -0.03 9.93 -4.38
C ILE A 60 -0.74 10.50 -5.62
N LYS A 61 -1.52 11.56 -5.48
CA LYS A 61 -2.21 12.21 -6.61
C LYS A 61 -1.25 12.87 -7.60
N GLU A 62 -0.20 13.53 -7.08
CA GLU A 62 0.84 14.13 -7.93
C GLU A 62 1.57 13.05 -8.75
N ILE A 63 2.05 11.99 -8.10
CA ILE A 63 2.71 10.86 -8.79
C ILE A 63 1.77 10.23 -9.83
N ALA A 64 0.50 9.98 -9.47
CA ALA A 64 -0.47 9.39 -10.38
C ALA A 64 -0.76 10.30 -11.59
N SER A 65 -0.69 11.64 -11.43
CA SER A 65 -0.92 12.59 -12.52
C SER A 65 0.20 12.58 -13.57
N GLU A 66 1.42 12.18 -13.20
CA GLU A 66 2.53 12.03 -14.14
C GLU A 66 2.29 10.86 -15.13
N GLY A 67 1.48 9.88 -14.73
CA GLY A 67 1.11 8.72 -15.54
C GLY A 67 2.20 7.67 -15.63
N SER A 68 1.84 6.47 -16.10
CA SER A 68 2.75 5.33 -16.29
C SER A 68 3.54 4.95 -15.03
N VAL A 69 2.89 5.00 -13.87
CA VAL A 69 3.48 4.68 -12.56
C VAL A 69 2.77 3.50 -11.92
N LEU A 70 3.52 2.70 -11.17
CA LEU A 70 3.01 1.67 -10.28
C LEU A 70 3.19 2.12 -8.83
N ILE A 71 2.09 2.21 -8.09
CA ILE A 71 2.10 2.62 -6.68
C ILE A 71 1.70 1.41 -5.83
N LEU A 72 2.60 0.97 -4.95
CA LEU A 72 2.36 -0.15 -4.06
C LEU A 72 1.93 0.33 -2.67
N GLY A 73 0.79 -0.17 -2.19
CA GLY A 73 0.32 0.07 -0.84
C GLY A 73 -0.09 1.52 -0.55
N ARG A 74 0.17 1.98 0.67
CA ARG A 74 -0.07 3.36 1.17
C ARG A 74 -1.51 3.87 1.05
N GLY A 75 -2.45 2.95 0.88
CA GLY A 75 -3.84 3.31 0.63
C GLY A 75 -4.06 4.00 -0.73
N ALA A 76 -3.12 3.86 -1.68
CA ALA A 76 -3.21 4.50 -2.99
C ALA A 76 -4.51 4.15 -3.71
N SER A 77 -4.97 2.90 -3.63
CA SER A 77 -6.27 2.48 -4.19
C SER A 77 -7.44 3.27 -3.60
N GLY A 78 -7.43 3.54 -2.29
CA GLY A 78 -8.43 4.37 -1.63
C GLY A 78 -8.33 5.85 -2.02
N VAL A 79 -7.11 6.37 -2.14
CA VAL A 79 -6.87 7.77 -2.58
C VAL A 79 -7.34 7.99 -3.99
N LEU A 80 -7.08 7.03 -4.89
CA LEU A 80 -7.38 7.09 -6.32
C LEU A 80 -8.69 6.40 -6.69
N ARG A 81 -9.56 6.08 -5.70
CA ARG A 81 -10.80 5.31 -5.94
C ARG A 81 -11.70 5.89 -7.03
N ASN A 82 -11.73 7.22 -7.12
CA ASN A 82 -12.56 7.94 -8.09
C ASN A 82 -11.79 8.36 -9.35
N ASP A 83 -10.50 8.01 -9.47
CA ASP A 83 -9.72 8.30 -10.66
C ASP A 83 -9.99 7.23 -11.73
N PRO A 84 -10.59 7.60 -12.87
CA PRO A 84 -10.89 6.67 -13.95
C PRO A 84 -9.63 6.19 -14.68
N ASN A 85 -8.50 6.88 -14.53
CA ASN A 85 -7.23 6.55 -15.16
C ASN A 85 -6.35 5.62 -14.31
N ALA A 86 -6.75 5.35 -13.08
CA ALA A 86 -6.03 4.45 -12.20
C ALA A 86 -6.66 3.05 -12.21
N LEU A 87 -5.89 2.04 -12.57
CA LEU A 87 -6.24 0.64 -12.35
C LEU A 87 -5.93 0.27 -10.90
N LYS A 88 -6.97 -0.04 -10.13
CA LYS A 88 -6.84 -0.39 -8.71
C LYS A 88 -6.95 -1.89 -8.55
N VAL A 89 -5.86 -2.50 -8.09
CA VAL A 89 -5.73 -3.94 -7.91
C VAL A 89 -5.56 -4.27 -6.43
N GLY A 90 -6.33 -5.22 -5.94
CA GLY A 90 -6.18 -5.83 -4.63
C GLY A 90 -5.68 -7.27 -4.76
N ILE A 91 -4.88 -7.72 -3.80
CA ILE A 91 -4.46 -9.12 -3.71
C ILE A 91 -4.87 -9.62 -2.33
N TYR A 92 -5.65 -10.68 -2.32
CA TYR A 92 -6.08 -11.40 -1.12
C TYR A 92 -5.23 -12.65 -0.93
N CYS A 93 -4.94 -12.95 0.32
CA CYS A 93 -4.41 -14.24 0.76
C CYS A 93 -4.89 -14.48 2.19
N ASP A 94 -5.24 -15.70 2.51
CA ASP A 94 -5.66 -16.10 3.85
C ASP A 94 -4.57 -15.81 4.89
N GLU A 95 -4.98 -15.44 6.10
CA GLU A 95 -4.07 -15.06 7.17
C GLU A 95 -3.11 -16.20 7.53
N GLU A 96 -3.60 -17.42 7.66
CA GLU A 96 -2.77 -18.57 8.03
C GLU A 96 -1.73 -18.89 6.95
N VAL A 97 -2.09 -18.72 5.67
CA VAL A 97 -1.15 -18.91 4.57
C VAL A 97 -0.08 -17.83 4.57
N ARG A 98 -0.46 -16.58 4.84
CA ARG A 98 0.49 -15.46 4.96
C ARG A 98 1.45 -15.65 6.13
N ILE A 99 0.96 -16.11 7.29
CA ILE A 99 1.77 -16.40 8.46
C ILE A 99 2.87 -17.41 8.12
N LYS A 100 2.50 -18.53 7.49
CA LYS A 100 3.46 -19.57 7.09
C LYS A 100 4.48 -19.07 6.08
N LYS A 101 4.02 -18.39 5.02
CA LYS A 101 4.92 -17.80 4.00
C LYS A 101 5.87 -16.78 4.61
N TYR A 102 5.40 -15.93 5.52
CA TYR A 102 6.21 -14.94 6.21
C TYR A 102 7.24 -15.57 7.12
N ALA A 103 6.85 -16.57 7.91
CA ALA A 103 7.75 -17.32 8.78
C ALA A 103 8.90 -17.97 7.98
N GLN A 104 8.57 -18.65 6.88
CA GLN A 104 9.56 -19.28 5.99
C GLN A 104 10.50 -18.26 5.35
N ARG A 105 9.96 -17.13 4.92
CA ARG A 105 10.74 -16.10 4.22
C ARG A 105 11.77 -15.42 5.11
N TYR A 106 11.42 -15.18 6.38
CA TYR A 106 12.25 -14.45 7.35
C TYR A 106 12.98 -15.35 8.33
N ASP A 107 12.85 -16.67 8.19
CA ASP A 107 13.43 -17.67 9.09
C ASP A 107 13.09 -17.39 10.57
N ILE A 108 11.81 -17.13 10.83
CA ILE A 108 11.25 -16.89 12.16
C ILE A 108 10.16 -17.91 12.48
N SER A 109 9.77 -18.00 13.76
CA SER A 109 8.68 -18.87 14.17
C SER A 109 7.32 -18.41 13.62
N GLU A 110 6.39 -19.36 13.42
CA GLU A 110 5.01 -18.99 13.02
C GLU A 110 4.32 -18.14 14.10
N GLU A 111 4.68 -18.30 15.37
CA GLU A 111 4.15 -17.46 16.45
C GLU A 111 4.61 -16.00 16.33
N GLU A 112 5.88 -15.78 16.04
CA GLU A 112 6.41 -14.43 15.79
C GLU A 112 5.84 -13.82 14.51
N SER A 113 5.73 -14.63 13.45
CA SER A 113 5.10 -14.25 12.19
C SER A 113 3.65 -13.82 12.41
N ARG A 114 2.88 -14.59 13.18
CA ARG A 114 1.48 -14.29 13.52
C ARG A 114 1.35 -12.93 14.21
N LYS A 115 2.17 -12.67 15.19
CA LYS A 115 2.16 -11.36 15.89
C LYS A 115 2.34 -10.21 14.92
N LYS A 116 3.31 -10.33 14.00
CA LYS A 116 3.60 -9.29 12.99
C LYS A 116 2.47 -9.12 11.98
N ILE A 117 1.92 -10.23 11.47
CA ILE A 117 0.83 -10.19 10.48
C ILE A 117 -0.45 -9.58 11.08
N VAL A 118 -0.84 -10.02 12.28
CA VAL A 118 -2.03 -9.47 12.97
C VAL A 118 -1.86 -7.98 13.24
N GLU A 119 -0.71 -7.56 13.76
CA GLU A 119 -0.43 -6.16 14.03
C GLU A 119 -0.50 -5.30 12.75
N TYR A 120 0.07 -5.80 11.66
CA TYR A 120 0.01 -5.14 10.36
C TYR A 120 -1.44 -5.02 9.85
N ASP A 121 -2.21 -6.10 9.90
CA ASP A 121 -3.59 -6.13 9.40
C ASP A 121 -4.50 -5.23 10.22
N GLU A 122 -4.34 -5.20 11.54
CA GLU A 122 -5.08 -4.27 12.41
C GLU A 122 -4.74 -2.81 12.08
N GLY A 123 -3.47 -2.49 11.92
CA GLY A 123 -3.02 -1.17 11.50
C GLY A 123 -3.61 -0.75 10.15
N LYS A 124 -3.53 -1.64 9.16
CA LYS A 124 -4.12 -1.44 7.84
C LYS A 124 -5.63 -1.23 7.91
N LYS A 125 -6.33 -2.06 8.70
CA LYS A 125 -7.76 -1.95 8.92
C LYS A 125 -8.15 -0.60 9.53
N ASN A 126 -7.47 -0.20 10.58
CA ASN A 126 -7.70 1.07 11.26
C ASN A 126 -7.46 2.26 10.31
N TYR A 127 -6.36 2.22 9.53
CA TYR A 127 -6.09 3.24 8.53
C TYR A 127 -7.23 3.35 7.49
N TYR A 128 -7.67 2.23 6.92
CA TYR A 128 -8.74 2.23 5.91
C TYR A 128 -10.08 2.72 6.48
N LEU A 129 -10.43 2.30 7.69
CA LEU A 129 -11.65 2.75 8.36
C LEU A 129 -11.62 4.26 8.66
N ASN A 130 -10.51 4.75 9.20
CA ASN A 130 -10.40 6.15 9.60
C ASN A 130 -10.30 7.10 8.39
N VAL A 131 -9.56 6.70 7.35
CA VAL A 131 -9.26 7.58 6.20
C VAL A 131 -10.31 7.48 5.09
N PHE A 132 -10.82 6.29 4.84
CA PHE A 132 -11.72 6.02 3.71
C PHE A 132 -13.12 5.58 4.13
N GLN A 133 -13.34 5.25 5.41
CA GLN A 133 -14.58 4.65 5.95
C GLN A 133 -14.93 3.35 5.22
N LYS A 134 -13.92 2.56 4.90
CA LYS A 134 -14.00 1.30 4.16
C LYS A 134 -13.12 0.24 4.81
N GLN A 135 -13.43 -1.03 4.60
CA GLN A 135 -12.54 -2.12 4.93
C GLN A 135 -11.37 -2.21 3.92
N PRO A 136 -10.20 -2.74 4.32
CA PRO A 136 -9.21 -3.19 3.36
C PRO A 136 -9.85 -4.17 2.37
N LEU A 137 -9.53 -4.07 1.10
CA LEU A 137 -10.12 -4.88 0.02
C LEU A 137 -11.64 -4.75 -0.15
N ASP A 138 -12.25 -3.65 0.32
CA ASP A 138 -13.65 -3.35 -0.02
C ASP A 138 -13.79 -3.29 -1.55
N PRO A 139 -14.65 -4.14 -2.17
CA PRO A 139 -14.73 -4.23 -3.62
C PRO A 139 -15.16 -2.93 -4.30
N SER A 140 -15.75 -1.98 -3.56
CA SER A 140 -16.08 -0.66 -4.12
C SER A 140 -14.86 0.24 -4.40
N ILE A 141 -13.66 -0.15 -3.94
CA ILE A 141 -12.41 0.58 -4.15
C ILE A 141 -11.66 0.04 -5.36
N PHE A 142 -11.75 -1.27 -5.62
CA PHE A 142 -10.87 -1.97 -6.56
C PHE A 142 -11.57 -2.25 -7.89
N ASN A 143 -10.78 -2.26 -8.96
CA ASN A 143 -11.22 -2.74 -10.26
C ASN A 143 -11.08 -4.26 -10.37
N MET A 144 -10.10 -4.83 -9.67
CA MET A 144 -9.79 -6.26 -9.65
C MET A 144 -9.31 -6.64 -8.26
N ILE A 145 -9.72 -7.83 -7.79
CA ILE A 145 -9.18 -8.45 -6.57
C ILE A 145 -8.84 -9.90 -6.91
N PHE A 146 -7.59 -10.27 -6.70
CA PHE A 146 -7.08 -11.62 -6.93
C PHE A 146 -6.94 -12.38 -5.61
N ASN A 147 -7.24 -13.67 -5.64
CA ASN A 147 -6.87 -14.59 -4.57
C ASN A 147 -5.58 -15.32 -4.96
N SER A 148 -4.49 -14.99 -4.29
CA SER A 148 -3.15 -15.55 -4.56
C SER A 148 -2.94 -16.98 -4.02
N GLU A 149 -4.00 -17.62 -3.52
CA GLU A 149 -4.00 -19.04 -3.20
C GLU A 149 -4.57 -19.88 -4.35
N LEU A 150 -5.42 -19.27 -5.18
CA LEU A 150 -6.10 -19.93 -6.28
C LEU A 150 -5.43 -19.65 -7.63
N LEU A 151 -4.64 -18.57 -7.72
CA LEU A 151 -3.95 -18.13 -8.93
C LEU A 151 -2.46 -18.09 -8.68
N SER A 152 -1.66 -18.47 -9.66
CA SER A 152 -0.22 -18.30 -9.65
C SER A 152 0.18 -16.82 -9.79
N GLU A 153 1.43 -16.51 -9.45
CA GLU A 153 1.96 -15.16 -9.62
C GLU A 153 1.96 -14.74 -11.10
N GLU A 154 2.30 -15.66 -12.01
CA GLU A 154 2.29 -15.40 -13.44
C GLU A 154 0.90 -15.07 -13.97
N GLU A 155 -0.12 -15.85 -13.59
CA GLU A 155 -1.51 -15.58 -13.99
C GLU A 155 -1.98 -14.19 -13.50
N ILE A 156 -1.67 -13.83 -12.24
CA ILE A 156 -2.01 -12.54 -11.67
C ILE A 156 -1.29 -11.41 -12.44
N ILE A 157 0.00 -11.57 -12.74
CA ILE A 157 0.80 -10.58 -13.45
C ILE A 157 0.26 -10.38 -14.87
N ASP A 158 -0.05 -11.46 -15.58
CA ASP A 158 -0.57 -11.41 -16.95
C ASP A 158 -1.92 -10.69 -16.99
N ASP A 159 -2.83 -11.01 -16.10
CA ASP A 159 -4.13 -10.35 -15.97
C ASP A 159 -4.01 -8.85 -15.66
N ILE A 160 -3.10 -8.48 -14.74
CA ILE A 160 -2.83 -7.08 -14.43
C ILE A 160 -2.29 -6.36 -15.66
N CYS A 161 -1.30 -6.94 -16.34
CA CYS A 161 -0.68 -6.36 -17.54
C CYS A 161 -1.68 -6.17 -18.69
N GLU A 162 -2.52 -7.18 -18.94
CA GLU A 162 -3.55 -7.08 -19.97
C GLU A 162 -4.55 -5.96 -19.69
N ASN A 163 -5.01 -5.87 -18.43
CA ASN A 163 -5.94 -4.82 -18.06
C ASN A 163 -5.28 -3.43 -18.03
N ALA A 164 -4.03 -3.32 -17.59
CA ALA A 164 -3.28 -2.06 -17.63
C ALA A 164 -3.15 -1.53 -19.05
N LYS A 165 -2.89 -2.38 -20.05
CA LYS A 165 -2.87 -2.00 -21.47
C LYS A 165 -4.20 -1.37 -21.92
N LYS A 166 -5.33 -1.93 -21.47
CA LYS A 166 -6.66 -1.36 -21.79
C LYS A 166 -6.85 0.05 -21.22
N TYR A 167 -6.31 0.31 -20.02
CA TYR A 167 -6.34 1.64 -19.39
C TYR A 167 -5.44 2.65 -20.14
N LEU A 168 -4.25 2.24 -20.55
CA LEU A 168 -3.35 3.08 -21.33
C LEU A 168 -3.95 3.46 -22.70
N LEU A 169 -4.58 2.51 -23.39
CA LEU A 169 -5.24 2.76 -24.68
C LEU A 169 -6.43 3.72 -24.55
N LYS A 170 -7.18 3.70 -23.45
CA LYS A 170 -8.26 4.67 -23.22
C LYS A 170 -7.73 6.10 -23.06
N ARG A 171 -6.57 6.28 -22.46
CA ARG A 171 -5.93 7.61 -22.26
C ARG A 171 -5.40 8.20 -23.57
N SER A 172 -4.96 7.37 -24.52
CA SER A 172 -4.43 7.84 -25.82
C SER A 172 -5.52 8.26 -26.80
N ASN A 173 -6.78 7.89 -26.54
CA ASN A 173 -7.93 8.16 -27.42
C ASN A 173 -8.90 9.24 -26.89
N GLY A 174 -8.59 9.88 -25.79
CA GLY A 174 -9.35 10.96 -25.17
C GLY A 174 -8.52 12.22 -24.98
#